data_99e4839fc6fc4e76e1c345e97d02f618
#
_entry.id   99e4839fc6fc4e76e1c345e97d02f618
#
_cell.length_a   1.000
_cell.length_b   1.000
_cell.length_c   1.000
_cell.angle_alpha   90.00
_cell.angle_beta   90.00
_cell.angle_gamma   90.00
#
_symmetry.space_group_name_H-M   'P 1'
#
loop_
_entity.id
_entity.type
_entity.pdbx_description
1 polymer ?
#
loop_
_entity_poly.entity_id
_entity_poly.type
_entity_poly.pdbx_seq_one_letter_code
_entity_poly.pdbx_strand_id
1 'polypeptide(L)'
;MIKVKNIPKRNRRLCGKKLRRQKREDKISHIKAAFCFLLLCINTATLSVFLIFAGIIKIILPIQSLKLLLTRFIIKVGELWIDINNLWIQFILKPRWTVEGFEEMDKKSWYLSLSNHQSWADIFIVQMITNRKVPMLKFFMKFVLIYVPVIGICWWALDMPFLKRYTKDQLERNPSLRGKDFASMKKSFKKYSLYPISVFSFTEGTRFTEQKHKDQNSPFNNLLKPKEGGLAAAISTMPRLDKI
;
A
#
# COMPACT_ATOMS: atom_id res chain seq x y z
N MET A 1 -36.93 -27.29 -25.61
CA MET A 1 -37.79 -27.74 -24.49
C MET A 1 -36.86 -28.35 -23.42
N ILE A 2 -36.49 -27.59 -22.38
CA ILE A 2 -35.57 -28.07 -21.33
C ILE A 2 -36.42 -28.80 -20.28
N LYS A 3 -36.28 -30.12 -20.18
CA LYS A 3 -36.92 -30.93 -19.13
C LYS A 3 -36.24 -30.65 -17.77
N VAL A 4 -36.93 -29.95 -16.88
CA VAL A 4 -36.52 -29.79 -15.46
C VAL A 4 -36.71 -31.15 -14.77
N LYS A 5 -35.60 -31.81 -14.48
CA LYS A 5 -35.58 -33.06 -13.66
C LYS A 5 -36.03 -32.71 -12.24
N ASN A 6 -37.09 -33.37 -11.77
CA ASN A 6 -37.56 -33.25 -10.39
C ASN A 6 -36.47 -33.69 -9.40
N ILE A 7 -35.95 -32.74 -8.62
CA ILE A 7 -34.98 -33.02 -7.56
C ILE A 7 -35.70 -33.70 -6.38
N PRO A 8 -35.22 -34.84 -5.87
CA PRO A 8 -35.86 -35.53 -4.76
C PRO A 8 -36.00 -34.63 -3.50
N LYS A 9 -37.14 -34.71 -2.79
CA LYS A 9 -37.45 -33.86 -1.60
C LYS A 9 -36.33 -33.85 -0.56
N ARG A 10 -35.56 -34.95 -0.39
CA ARG A 10 -34.40 -35.06 0.54
C ARG A 10 -33.26 -34.15 0.12
N ASN A 11 -32.96 -34.02 -1.17
CA ASN A 11 -31.92 -33.15 -1.70
C ASN A 11 -32.28 -31.66 -1.63
N ARG A 12 -33.56 -31.33 -1.73
CA ARG A 12 -34.07 -29.93 -1.56
C ARG A 12 -33.86 -29.42 -0.15
N ARG A 13 -34.07 -30.27 0.89
CA ARG A 13 -33.81 -29.89 2.32
C ARG A 13 -32.34 -29.68 2.60
N LEU A 14 -31.46 -30.50 2.04
CA LEU A 14 -30.01 -30.38 2.17
C LEU A 14 -29.48 -29.12 1.44
N CYS A 15 -29.98 -28.87 0.24
CA CYS A 15 -29.66 -27.65 -0.51
C CYS A 15 -30.13 -26.40 0.23
N GLY A 16 -31.34 -26.40 0.78
CA GLY A 16 -31.86 -25.28 1.58
C GLY A 16 -31.06 -25.00 2.87
N LYS A 17 -30.61 -26.07 3.57
CA LYS A 17 -29.73 -25.91 4.74
C LYS A 17 -28.37 -25.34 4.36
N LYS A 18 -27.76 -25.82 3.26
CA LYS A 18 -26.48 -25.31 2.76
C LYS A 18 -26.59 -23.84 2.35
N LEU A 19 -27.67 -23.48 1.65
CA LEU A 19 -27.90 -22.07 1.26
C LEU A 19 -28.09 -21.15 2.48
N ARG A 20 -28.84 -21.58 3.50
CA ARG A 20 -29.03 -20.82 4.75
C ARG A 20 -27.72 -20.67 5.51
N ARG A 21 -26.89 -21.71 5.56
CA ARG A 21 -25.57 -21.67 6.17
C ARG A 21 -24.67 -20.67 5.43
N GLN A 22 -24.61 -20.76 4.11
CA GLN A 22 -23.88 -19.84 3.25
C GLN A 22 -24.29 -18.37 3.51
N LYS A 23 -25.61 -18.07 3.43
CA LYS A 23 -26.12 -16.72 3.71
C LYS A 23 -25.79 -16.22 5.12
N ARG A 24 -25.74 -17.11 6.12
CA ARG A 24 -25.35 -16.76 7.48
C ARG A 24 -23.84 -16.47 7.55
N GLU A 25 -23.00 -17.26 6.91
CA GLU A 25 -21.55 -17.06 6.82
C GLU A 25 -21.23 -15.75 6.10
N ASP A 26 -21.91 -15.46 4.99
CA ASP A 26 -21.79 -14.20 4.23
C ASP A 26 -22.18 -13.00 5.12
N LYS A 27 -23.30 -13.08 5.83
CA LYS A 27 -23.74 -12.00 6.74
C LYS A 27 -22.74 -11.75 7.87
N ILE A 28 -22.17 -12.80 8.46
CA ILE A 28 -21.15 -12.69 9.51
C ILE A 28 -19.87 -12.08 8.91
N SER A 29 -19.51 -12.43 7.70
CA SER A 29 -18.37 -11.85 6.99
C SER A 29 -18.55 -10.35 6.75
N HIS A 30 -19.70 -9.91 6.30
CA HIS A 30 -20.02 -8.49 6.11
C HIS A 30 -19.99 -7.70 7.43
N ILE A 31 -20.51 -8.26 8.52
CA ILE A 31 -20.45 -7.62 9.85
C ILE A 31 -19.01 -7.48 10.32
N LYS A 32 -18.20 -8.53 10.17
CA LYS A 32 -16.76 -8.47 10.50
C LYS A 32 -16.04 -7.42 9.65
N ALA A 33 -16.31 -7.37 8.35
CA ALA A 33 -15.70 -6.38 7.46
C ALA A 33 -16.06 -4.94 7.86
N ALA A 34 -17.34 -4.68 8.15
CA ALA A 34 -17.79 -3.37 8.62
C ALA A 34 -17.14 -2.98 9.95
N PHE A 35 -17.03 -3.92 10.89
CA PHE A 35 -16.37 -3.69 12.17
C PHE A 35 -14.87 -3.41 11.99
N CYS A 36 -14.17 -4.19 11.16
CA CYS A 36 -12.76 -3.95 10.82
C CYS A 36 -12.56 -2.57 10.17
N PHE A 37 -13.47 -2.18 9.27
CA PHE A 37 -13.44 -0.86 8.65
C PHE A 37 -13.63 0.26 9.68
N LEU A 38 -14.55 0.09 10.62
CA LEU A 38 -14.75 1.04 11.72
C LEU A 38 -13.48 1.18 12.58
N LEU A 39 -12.86 0.07 12.96
CA LEU A 39 -11.60 0.08 13.72
C LEU A 39 -10.48 0.79 12.94
N LEU A 40 -10.37 0.54 11.64
CA LEU A 40 -9.43 1.23 10.76
C LEU A 40 -9.68 2.74 10.75
N CYS A 41 -10.93 3.17 10.63
CA CYS A 41 -11.30 4.59 10.66
C CYS A 41 -10.95 5.25 12.00
N ILE A 42 -11.27 4.62 13.12
CA ILE A 42 -10.96 5.12 14.47
C ILE A 42 -9.45 5.24 14.65
N ASN A 43 -8.69 4.17 14.36
CA ASN A 43 -7.24 4.18 14.45
C ASN A 43 -6.62 5.29 13.59
N THR A 44 -7.09 5.41 12.34
CA THR A 44 -6.62 6.45 11.41
C THR A 44 -6.95 7.85 11.93
N ALA A 45 -8.19 8.11 12.36
CA ALA A 45 -8.61 9.40 12.88
C ALA A 45 -7.79 9.82 14.11
N THR A 46 -7.60 8.89 15.05
CA THR A 46 -6.85 9.16 16.29
C THR A 46 -5.39 9.49 16.01
N LEU A 47 -4.69 8.64 15.24
CA LEU A 47 -3.26 8.82 15.02
C LEU A 47 -2.94 9.91 13.98
N SER A 48 -3.88 10.25 13.09
CA SER A 48 -3.72 11.36 12.15
C SER A 48 -3.50 12.70 12.84
N VAL A 49 -4.11 12.94 14.00
CA VAL A 49 -3.94 14.17 14.78
C VAL A 49 -2.46 14.40 15.08
N PHE A 50 -1.77 13.37 15.58
CA PHE A 50 -0.33 13.45 15.91
C PHE A 50 0.53 13.63 14.67
N LEU A 51 0.20 12.93 13.57
CA LEU A 51 0.92 13.04 12.30
C LEU A 51 0.79 14.43 11.70
N ILE A 52 -0.43 14.97 11.67
CA ILE A 52 -0.71 16.30 11.09
C ILE A 52 -0.02 17.39 11.92
N PHE A 53 -0.17 17.34 13.24
CA PHE A 53 0.45 18.31 14.14
C PHE A 53 1.98 18.31 14.01
N ALA A 54 2.61 17.12 14.09
CA ALA A 54 4.06 17.01 13.90
C ALA A 54 4.51 17.43 12.49
N GLY A 55 3.71 17.12 11.45
CA GLY A 55 3.96 17.55 10.07
C GLY A 55 3.94 19.07 9.91
N ILE A 56 2.98 19.76 10.53
CA ILE A 56 2.88 21.23 10.52
C ILE A 56 4.10 21.83 11.22
N ILE A 57 4.44 21.36 12.43
CA ILE A 57 5.63 21.85 13.17
C ILE A 57 6.90 21.68 12.33
N LYS A 58 7.04 20.53 11.66
CA LYS A 58 8.19 20.21 10.79
C LYS A 58 8.38 21.22 9.64
N ILE A 59 7.29 21.85 9.16
CA ILE A 59 7.40 22.91 8.12
C ILE A 59 7.79 24.24 8.73
N ILE A 60 7.13 24.62 9.82
CA ILE A 60 7.26 25.94 10.42
C ILE A 60 8.67 26.14 10.98
N LEU A 61 9.25 25.11 11.59
CA LEU A 61 10.54 25.21 12.24
C LEU A 61 11.70 24.92 11.28
N PRO A 62 12.64 25.87 11.05
CA PRO A 62 13.74 25.69 10.10
C PRO A 62 14.90 24.83 10.64
N ILE A 63 14.85 24.37 11.90
CA ILE A 63 15.94 23.69 12.58
C ILE A 63 16.04 22.24 12.11
N GLN A 64 17.14 21.86 11.47
CA GLN A 64 17.36 20.55 10.87
C GLN A 64 17.30 19.39 11.89
N SER A 65 17.89 19.55 13.07
CA SER A 65 17.87 18.53 14.12
C SER A 65 16.45 18.24 14.59
N LEU A 66 15.63 19.28 14.75
CA LEU A 66 14.23 19.14 15.13
C LEU A 66 13.38 18.50 14.01
N LYS A 67 13.65 18.86 12.73
CA LYS A 67 13.02 18.16 11.59
C LYS A 67 13.31 16.67 11.59
N LEU A 68 14.51 16.26 11.92
CA LEU A 68 14.89 14.86 12.01
C LEU A 68 14.19 14.16 13.18
N LEU A 69 14.13 14.82 14.34
CA LEU A 69 13.41 14.31 15.52
C LEU A 69 11.92 14.11 15.21
N LEU A 70 11.28 15.11 14.62
CA LEU A 70 9.86 15.04 14.21
C LEU A 70 9.64 13.96 13.16
N THR A 71 10.56 13.79 12.20
CA THR A 71 10.47 12.70 11.21
C THR A 71 10.51 11.33 11.89
N ARG A 72 11.40 11.13 12.87
CA ARG A 72 11.46 9.88 13.66
C ARG A 72 10.18 9.65 14.46
N PHE A 73 9.63 10.70 15.06
CA PHE A 73 8.34 10.64 15.76
C PHE A 73 7.20 10.25 14.82
N ILE A 74 7.08 10.91 13.66
CA ILE A 74 6.08 10.62 12.62
C ILE A 74 6.18 9.16 12.14
N ILE A 75 7.40 8.66 11.94
CA ILE A 75 7.64 7.25 11.58
C ILE A 75 7.13 6.32 12.68
N LYS A 76 7.43 6.59 13.95
CA LYS A 76 6.96 5.77 15.08
C LYS A 76 5.43 5.78 15.21
N VAL A 77 4.77 6.92 14.97
CA VAL A 77 3.30 6.98 14.94
C VAL A 77 2.74 6.15 13.77
N GLY A 78 3.39 6.18 12.61
CA GLY A 78 3.02 5.34 11.47
C GLY A 78 3.23 3.83 11.76
N GLU A 79 4.34 3.45 12.40
CA GLU A 79 4.57 2.07 12.85
C GLU A 79 3.51 1.62 13.85
N LEU A 80 3.13 2.49 14.80
CA LEU A 80 2.07 2.21 15.77
C LEU A 80 0.72 2.03 15.08
N TRP A 81 0.41 2.84 14.06
CA TRP A 81 -0.81 2.68 13.26
C TRP A 81 -0.88 1.28 12.60
N ILE A 82 0.26 0.80 12.09
CA ILE A 82 0.35 -0.55 11.52
C ILE A 82 0.20 -1.61 12.60
N ASP A 83 0.85 -1.45 13.78
CA ASP A 83 0.75 -2.41 14.88
C ASP A 83 -0.71 -2.60 15.36
N ILE A 84 -1.43 -1.49 15.55
CA ILE A 84 -2.84 -1.53 15.97
C ILE A 84 -3.69 -2.23 14.91
N ASN A 85 -3.46 -1.94 13.62
CA ASN A 85 -4.15 -2.62 12.54
C ASN A 85 -3.81 -4.12 12.49
N ASN A 86 -2.55 -4.50 12.69
CA ASN A 86 -2.12 -5.89 12.75
C ASN A 86 -2.80 -6.65 13.89
N LEU A 87 -2.93 -6.00 15.04
CA LEU A 87 -3.55 -6.60 16.22
C LEU A 87 -4.99 -7.05 15.92
N TRP A 88 -5.85 -6.12 15.49
CA TRP A 88 -7.25 -6.48 15.25
C TRP A 88 -7.44 -7.36 13.99
N ILE A 89 -6.58 -7.22 12.94
CA ILE A 89 -6.60 -8.12 11.79
C ILE A 89 -6.33 -9.56 12.23
N GLN A 90 -5.31 -9.77 13.05
CA GLN A 90 -4.98 -11.10 13.57
C GLN A 90 -6.10 -11.69 14.44
N PHE A 91 -6.71 -10.90 15.31
CA PHE A 91 -7.78 -11.38 16.19
C PHE A 91 -9.10 -11.65 15.46
N ILE A 92 -9.49 -10.80 14.50
CA ILE A 92 -10.81 -10.87 13.86
C ILE A 92 -10.76 -11.73 12.60
N LEU A 93 -9.78 -11.49 11.73
CA LEU A 93 -9.69 -12.17 10.42
C LEU A 93 -8.88 -13.45 10.49
N LYS A 94 -7.95 -13.58 11.45
CA LYS A 94 -7.09 -14.76 11.66
C LYS A 94 -6.46 -15.27 10.36
N PRO A 95 -5.81 -14.41 9.57
CA PRO A 95 -5.23 -14.81 8.30
C PRO A 95 -4.11 -15.84 8.53
N ARG A 96 -3.94 -16.75 7.58
CA ARG A 96 -2.85 -17.73 7.58
C ARG A 96 -1.91 -17.40 6.44
N TRP A 97 -0.64 -17.19 6.73
CA TRP A 97 0.43 -17.01 5.75
C TRP A 97 1.74 -17.57 6.28
N THR A 98 2.62 -17.89 5.35
CA THR A 98 4.01 -18.22 5.63
C THR A 98 4.86 -17.07 5.08
N VAL A 99 5.86 -16.68 5.84
CA VAL A 99 6.81 -15.64 5.44
C VAL A 99 8.20 -16.26 5.48
N GLU A 100 8.93 -16.17 4.37
CA GLU A 100 10.27 -16.71 4.22
C GLU A 100 11.23 -15.60 3.77
N GLY A 101 12.53 -15.75 4.07
CA GLY A 101 13.58 -14.85 3.58
C GLY A 101 13.71 -13.53 4.34
N PHE A 102 13.21 -13.44 5.59
CA PHE A 102 13.30 -12.22 6.40
C PHE A 102 14.51 -12.16 7.33
N GLU A 103 15.30 -13.24 7.40
CA GLU A 103 16.40 -13.43 8.36
C GLU A 103 17.53 -12.42 8.18
N GLU A 104 17.74 -11.96 6.93
CA GLU A 104 18.82 -11.01 6.59
C GLU A 104 18.37 -9.54 6.54
N MET A 105 17.14 -9.26 6.93
CA MET A 105 16.59 -7.91 6.87
C MET A 105 16.79 -7.15 8.18
N ASP A 106 17.09 -5.85 8.08
CA ASP A 106 17.36 -4.98 9.21
C ASP A 106 16.76 -3.57 9.03
N LYS A 107 16.75 -2.77 10.12
CA LYS A 107 16.23 -1.40 10.12
C LYS A 107 17.24 -0.32 9.72
N LYS A 108 18.48 -0.68 9.41
CA LYS A 108 19.55 0.27 9.16
C LYS A 108 19.90 0.39 7.67
N SER A 109 19.40 -0.55 6.86
CA SER A 109 19.64 -0.62 5.42
C SER A 109 18.60 0.16 4.62
N TRP A 110 18.97 0.59 3.41
CA TRP A 110 18.08 1.20 2.42
C TRP A 110 17.59 0.15 1.44
N TYR A 111 16.28 0.02 1.32
CA TYR A 111 15.66 -1.02 0.49
C TYR A 111 14.90 -0.42 -0.70
N LEU A 112 14.93 -1.12 -1.81
CA LEU A 112 13.96 -1.01 -2.88
C LEU A 112 13.15 -2.29 -2.94
N SER A 113 11.95 -2.28 -2.39
CA SER A 113 11.08 -3.46 -2.30
C SER A 113 10.11 -3.48 -3.47
N LEU A 114 10.05 -4.61 -4.16
CA LEU A 114 9.24 -4.83 -5.34
C LEU A 114 8.23 -5.95 -5.08
N SER A 115 7.01 -5.77 -5.57
CA SER A 115 5.97 -6.80 -5.46
C SER A 115 5.02 -6.75 -6.65
N ASN A 116 4.34 -7.87 -6.90
CA ASN A 116 3.13 -7.92 -7.70
C ASN A 116 1.95 -7.25 -6.96
N HIS A 117 0.85 -6.98 -7.65
CA HIS A 117 -0.33 -6.34 -7.07
C HIS A 117 -1.61 -7.05 -7.46
N GLN A 118 -2.15 -7.86 -6.56
CA GLN A 118 -3.35 -8.67 -6.80
C GLN A 118 -4.61 -8.02 -6.21
N SER A 119 -4.51 -7.44 -5.02
CA SER A 119 -5.66 -6.91 -4.30
C SER A 119 -5.36 -5.66 -3.45
N TRP A 120 -6.39 -5.02 -2.92
CA TRP A 120 -6.22 -3.96 -1.91
C TRP A 120 -5.59 -4.47 -0.61
N ALA A 121 -5.74 -5.76 -0.30
CA ALA A 121 -5.19 -6.37 0.90
C ALA A 121 -3.67 -6.40 0.89
N ASP A 122 -3.03 -6.39 -0.29
CA ASP A 122 -1.56 -6.46 -0.44
C ASP A 122 -0.86 -5.35 0.36
N ILE A 123 -1.44 -4.15 0.40
CA ILE A 123 -0.88 -3.01 1.14
C ILE A 123 -0.82 -3.33 2.64
N PHE A 124 -1.89 -3.88 3.20
CA PHE A 124 -1.95 -4.26 4.61
C PHE A 124 -1.03 -5.44 4.91
N ILE A 125 -1.02 -6.46 4.02
CA ILE A 125 -0.18 -7.66 4.18
C ILE A 125 1.30 -7.25 4.18
N VAL A 126 1.73 -6.46 3.20
CA VAL A 126 3.13 -6.00 3.12
C VAL A 126 3.51 -5.18 4.35
N GLN A 127 2.68 -4.22 4.76
CA GLN A 127 2.91 -3.44 5.97
C GLN A 127 3.01 -4.33 7.21
N MET A 128 2.11 -5.32 7.35
CA MET A 128 2.07 -6.24 8.48
C MET A 128 3.34 -7.09 8.57
N ILE A 129 3.82 -7.60 7.44
CA ILE A 129 4.99 -8.47 7.39
C ILE A 129 6.27 -7.69 7.67
N THR A 130 6.38 -6.46 7.13
CA THR A 130 7.61 -5.65 7.14
C THR A 130 7.71 -4.72 8.35
N ASN A 131 6.59 -4.41 9.02
CA ASN A 131 6.57 -3.44 10.12
C ASN A 131 7.57 -3.82 11.21
N ARG A 132 8.35 -2.86 11.63
CA ARG A 132 9.42 -2.99 12.63
C ARG A 132 10.57 -3.96 12.28
N LYS A 133 10.53 -4.62 11.13
CA LYS A 133 11.62 -5.49 10.64
C LYS A 133 12.55 -4.76 9.69
N VAL A 134 11.99 -3.94 8.82
CA VAL A 134 12.72 -3.04 7.92
C VAL A 134 12.34 -1.59 8.19
N PRO A 135 13.06 -0.59 7.64
CA PRO A 135 12.62 0.80 7.70
C PRO A 135 11.23 0.98 7.12
N MET A 136 10.50 1.98 7.61
CA MET A 136 9.14 2.25 7.18
C MET A 136 9.02 2.35 5.66
N LEU A 137 8.03 1.62 5.10
CA LEU A 137 7.77 1.60 3.67
C LEU A 137 7.34 2.98 3.15
N LYS A 138 7.93 3.42 2.05
CA LYS A 138 7.57 4.62 1.29
C LYS A 138 6.98 4.22 -0.05
N PHE A 139 5.65 4.28 -0.15
CA PHE A 139 4.93 3.93 -1.37
C PHE A 139 4.94 5.08 -2.38
N PHE A 140 5.09 4.76 -3.66
CA PHE A 140 4.86 5.73 -4.73
C PHE A 140 3.38 6.04 -4.85
N MET A 141 2.98 7.25 -4.44
CA MET A 141 1.61 7.70 -4.45
C MET A 141 1.25 8.48 -5.72
N LYS A 142 0.03 8.32 -6.23
CA LYS A 142 -0.49 9.24 -7.25
C LYS A 142 -0.72 10.61 -6.60
N PHE A 143 -0.31 11.69 -7.29
CA PHE A 143 -0.44 13.05 -6.74
C PHE A 143 -1.87 13.41 -6.32
N VAL A 144 -2.89 12.93 -7.07
CA VAL A 144 -4.30 13.17 -6.74
C VAL A 144 -4.69 12.64 -5.34
N LEU A 145 -3.96 11.68 -4.80
CA LEU A 145 -4.25 11.11 -3.47
C LEU A 145 -3.92 12.07 -2.31
N ILE A 146 -3.17 13.16 -2.57
CA ILE A 146 -2.94 14.19 -1.55
C ILE A 146 -4.25 14.90 -1.14
N TYR A 147 -5.24 14.92 -2.04
CA TYR A 147 -6.54 15.54 -1.80
C TYR A 147 -7.53 14.62 -1.05
N VAL A 148 -7.16 13.38 -0.75
CA VAL A 148 -7.98 12.52 0.10
C VAL A 148 -8.00 13.08 1.51
N PRO A 149 -9.18 13.43 2.06
CA PRO A 149 -9.28 14.05 3.38
C PRO A 149 -8.54 13.25 4.44
N VAL A 150 -7.85 13.94 5.34
CA VAL A 150 -7.06 13.38 6.45
C VAL A 150 -5.89 12.53 5.97
N ILE A 151 -6.15 11.44 5.24
CA ILE A 151 -5.14 10.45 4.83
C ILE A 151 -4.08 11.06 3.89
N GLY A 152 -4.48 11.94 2.96
CA GLY A 152 -3.56 12.61 2.06
C GLY A 152 -2.51 13.44 2.80
N ILE A 153 -2.94 14.17 3.83
CA ILE A 153 -2.05 14.97 4.69
C ILE A 153 -1.15 14.06 5.52
N CYS A 154 -1.66 12.91 6.01
CA CYS A 154 -0.85 11.92 6.72
C CYS A 154 0.27 11.36 5.82
N TRP A 155 -0.04 10.97 4.59
CA TRP A 155 0.97 10.50 3.63
C TRP A 155 2.01 11.58 3.32
N TRP A 156 1.57 12.83 3.20
CA TRP A 156 2.48 13.95 3.01
C TRP A 156 3.38 14.17 4.24
N ALA A 157 2.84 14.13 5.47
CA ALA A 157 3.62 14.23 6.71
C ALA A 157 4.64 13.08 6.85
N LEU A 158 4.27 11.88 6.39
CA LEU A 158 5.14 10.71 6.30
C LEU A 158 6.18 10.79 5.17
N ASP A 159 6.30 11.91 4.47
CA ASP A 159 7.21 12.10 3.32
C ASP A 159 7.01 11.04 2.21
N MET A 160 5.78 10.59 1.93
CA MET A 160 5.53 9.68 0.80
C MET A 160 5.83 10.39 -0.52
N PRO A 161 6.48 9.74 -1.49
CA PRO A 161 6.76 10.33 -2.80
C PRO A 161 5.49 10.40 -3.65
N PHE A 162 5.03 11.61 -3.97
CA PHE A 162 3.88 11.85 -4.84
C PHE A 162 4.32 12.08 -6.29
N LEU A 163 3.74 11.32 -7.23
CA LEU A 163 4.02 11.38 -8.66
C LEU A 163 2.75 11.69 -9.45
N LYS A 164 2.85 12.57 -10.44
CA LYS A 164 1.70 12.91 -11.31
C LYS A 164 1.37 11.79 -12.27
N ARG A 165 2.39 11.02 -12.70
CA ARG A 165 2.26 9.88 -13.64
C ARG A 165 1.59 10.30 -14.94
N TYR A 166 2.24 11.22 -15.65
CA TYR A 166 1.77 11.72 -16.95
C TYR A 166 1.58 10.60 -17.96
N THR A 167 0.47 10.64 -18.70
CA THR A 167 0.19 9.70 -19.80
C THR A 167 1.04 10.02 -21.03
N LYS A 168 1.16 9.08 -21.96
CA LYS A 168 1.85 9.32 -23.24
C LYS A 168 1.26 10.51 -23.98
N ASP A 169 -0.07 10.57 -24.11
CA ASP A 169 -0.79 11.67 -24.76
C ASP A 169 -0.51 13.05 -24.12
N GLN A 170 -0.41 13.09 -22.76
CA GLN A 170 -0.05 14.31 -22.06
C GLN A 170 1.38 14.74 -22.35
N LEU A 171 2.31 13.80 -22.46
CA LEU A 171 3.72 14.06 -22.78
C LEU A 171 3.91 14.48 -24.25
N GLU A 172 3.08 13.98 -25.15
CA GLU A 172 3.06 14.39 -26.56
C GLU A 172 2.50 15.80 -26.73
N ARG A 173 1.36 16.09 -26.06
CA ARG A 173 0.76 17.45 -26.09
C ARG A 173 1.61 18.49 -25.38
N ASN A 174 2.34 18.11 -24.36
CA ASN A 174 3.21 19.04 -23.62
C ASN A 174 4.55 18.37 -23.26
N PRO A 175 5.55 18.44 -24.16
CA PRO A 175 6.87 17.86 -23.94
C PRO A 175 7.61 18.39 -22.70
N SER A 176 7.27 19.61 -22.19
CA SER A 176 7.86 20.18 -20.99
C SER A 176 7.53 19.40 -19.70
N LEU A 177 6.58 18.48 -19.77
CA LEU A 177 6.23 17.59 -18.65
C LEU A 177 7.21 16.40 -18.51
N ARG A 178 7.99 16.11 -19.55
CA ARG A 178 9.01 15.04 -19.52
C ARG A 178 10.01 15.29 -18.39
N GLY A 179 10.29 14.26 -17.62
CA GLY A 179 11.22 14.34 -16.49
C GLY A 179 10.68 15.00 -15.21
N LYS A 180 9.48 15.62 -15.21
CA LYS A 180 8.93 16.24 -13.98
C LYS A 180 8.69 15.23 -12.86
N ASP A 181 8.22 14.03 -13.18
CA ASP A 181 8.07 12.97 -12.17
C ASP A 181 9.43 12.51 -11.63
N PHE A 182 10.44 12.42 -12.50
CA PHE A 182 11.82 12.13 -12.08
C PHE A 182 12.37 13.22 -11.14
N ALA A 183 12.20 14.50 -11.50
CA ALA A 183 12.63 15.61 -10.66
C ALA A 183 11.91 15.63 -9.30
N SER A 184 10.61 15.34 -9.28
CA SER A 184 9.82 15.21 -8.05
C SER A 184 10.31 14.06 -7.17
N MET A 185 10.64 12.92 -7.78
CA MET A 185 11.21 11.77 -7.10
C MET A 185 12.58 12.09 -6.50
N LYS A 186 13.48 12.68 -7.28
CA LYS A 186 14.79 13.14 -6.83
C LYS A 186 14.71 14.10 -5.64
N LYS A 187 13.77 15.06 -5.68
CA LYS A 187 13.51 15.98 -4.57
C LYS A 187 13.02 15.24 -3.31
N SER A 188 12.12 14.28 -3.45
CA SER A 188 11.63 13.48 -2.33
C SER A 188 12.75 12.63 -1.74
N PHE A 189 13.56 12.00 -2.58
CA PHE A 189 14.64 11.10 -2.15
C PHE A 189 15.82 11.81 -1.51
N LYS A 190 16.05 13.10 -1.83
CA LYS A 190 17.05 13.91 -1.12
C LYS A 190 16.82 13.93 0.41
N LYS A 191 15.56 13.87 0.86
CA LYS A 191 15.23 13.81 2.29
C LYS A 191 15.63 12.46 2.91
N TYR A 192 15.64 11.40 2.12
CA TYR A 192 15.91 10.04 2.59
C TYR A 192 17.39 9.74 2.80
N SER A 193 18.30 10.67 2.44
CA SER A 193 19.73 10.53 2.79
C SER A 193 20.00 10.60 4.29
N LEU A 194 19.03 11.12 5.07
CA LEU A 194 19.19 11.39 6.49
C LEU A 194 18.80 10.20 7.40
N TYR A 195 18.07 9.24 6.88
CA TYR A 195 17.59 8.08 7.63
C TYR A 195 17.23 6.92 6.70
N PRO A 196 17.39 5.67 7.16
CA PRO A 196 17.04 4.48 6.37
C PRO A 196 15.56 4.47 5.99
N ILE A 197 15.28 4.02 4.78
CA ILE A 197 13.92 3.83 4.26
C ILE A 197 13.82 2.56 3.41
N SER A 198 12.60 2.08 3.26
CA SER A 198 12.25 1.08 2.25
C SER A 198 11.33 1.71 1.22
N VAL A 199 11.83 1.99 0.02
CA VAL A 199 11.00 2.42 -1.11
C VAL A 199 10.24 1.20 -1.62
N PHE A 200 8.92 1.29 -1.70
CA PHE A 200 8.08 0.18 -2.11
C PHE A 200 7.35 0.48 -3.42
N SER A 201 7.43 -0.44 -4.36
CA SER A 201 6.75 -0.33 -5.66
C SER A 201 6.01 -1.62 -6.02
N PHE A 202 4.73 -1.46 -6.37
CA PHE A 202 4.05 -2.48 -7.16
C PHE A 202 4.48 -2.30 -8.62
N THR A 203 5.31 -3.21 -9.12
CA THR A 203 5.97 -3.10 -10.44
C THR A 203 4.99 -2.97 -11.59
N GLU A 204 3.82 -3.58 -11.49
CA GLU A 204 2.74 -3.51 -12.46
C GLU A 204 2.08 -2.12 -12.56
N GLY A 205 2.24 -1.28 -11.53
CA GLY A 205 1.65 0.07 -11.45
C GLY A 205 0.12 0.12 -11.33
N THR A 206 -0.53 -1.04 -11.37
CA THR A 206 -1.98 -1.24 -11.16
C THR A 206 -2.24 -2.66 -10.69
N ARG A 207 -3.41 -2.90 -10.10
CA ARG A 207 -3.82 -4.25 -9.69
C ARG A 207 -4.05 -5.13 -10.91
N PHE A 208 -3.63 -6.39 -10.79
CA PHE A 208 -3.90 -7.44 -11.76
C PHE A 208 -5.42 -7.61 -11.98
N THR A 209 -5.81 -7.77 -13.23
CA THR A 209 -7.10 -8.31 -13.66
C THR A 209 -6.88 -9.08 -14.94
N GLU A 210 -7.65 -10.14 -15.18
CA GLU A 210 -7.56 -10.93 -16.40
C GLU A 210 -7.74 -10.08 -17.65
N GLN A 211 -8.63 -9.09 -17.61
CA GLN A 211 -8.85 -8.19 -18.74
C GLN A 211 -7.58 -7.39 -19.05
N LYS A 212 -6.96 -6.74 -18.05
CA LYS A 212 -5.71 -5.99 -18.25
C LYS A 212 -4.57 -6.88 -18.71
N HIS A 213 -4.51 -8.12 -18.23
CA HIS A 213 -3.51 -9.09 -18.64
C HIS A 213 -3.62 -9.40 -20.13
N LYS A 214 -4.84 -9.65 -20.62
CA LYS A 214 -5.13 -9.85 -22.05
C LYS A 214 -4.83 -8.59 -22.87
N ASP A 215 -5.30 -7.42 -22.44
CA ASP A 215 -5.10 -6.14 -23.13
C ASP A 215 -3.62 -5.79 -23.30
N GLN A 216 -2.79 -6.15 -22.32
CA GLN A 216 -1.36 -5.92 -22.36
C GLN A 216 -0.58 -7.03 -23.11
N ASN A 217 -1.24 -8.15 -23.42
CA ASN A 217 -0.57 -9.34 -23.95
C ASN A 217 0.69 -9.66 -23.10
N SER A 218 0.49 -9.83 -21.79
CA SER A 218 1.60 -10.07 -20.85
C SER A 218 2.23 -11.43 -21.11
N PRO A 219 3.56 -11.56 -21.15
CA PRO A 219 4.24 -12.85 -21.28
C PRO A 219 4.24 -13.67 -19.99
N PHE A 220 3.81 -13.09 -18.87
CA PHE A 220 3.78 -13.74 -17.57
C PHE A 220 2.38 -14.28 -17.26
N ASN A 221 2.27 -15.45 -16.66
CA ASN A 221 0.96 -16.06 -16.38
C ASN A 221 0.12 -15.28 -15.33
N ASN A 222 0.74 -14.74 -14.30
CA ASN A 222 0.08 -14.14 -13.15
C ASN A 222 0.50 -12.67 -12.88
N LEU A 223 1.15 -12.03 -13.85
CA LEU A 223 1.65 -10.67 -13.72
C LEU A 223 1.27 -9.84 -14.95
N LEU A 224 0.98 -8.56 -14.76
CA LEU A 224 0.96 -7.59 -15.84
C LEU A 224 2.40 -7.25 -16.25
N LYS A 225 2.57 -6.64 -17.41
CA LYS A 225 3.89 -6.15 -17.84
C LYS A 225 4.42 -5.13 -16.82
N PRO A 226 5.60 -5.33 -16.23
CA PRO A 226 6.21 -4.37 -15.32
C PRO A 226 6.44 -3.02 -15.96
N LYS A 227 6.31 -1.95 -15.17
CA LYS A 227 6.61 -0.58 -15.59
C LYS A 227 8.01 -0.18 -15.16
N GLU A 228 8.94 -0.17 -16.11
CA GLU A 228 10.35 0.03 -15.86
C GLU A 228 10.71 1.46 -15.41
N GLY A 229 9.98 2.48 -15.89
CA GLY A 229 10.33 3.88 -15.68
C GLY A 229 10.36 4.30 -14.20
N GLY A 230 9.41 3.82 -13.38
CA GLY A 230 9.39 4.09 -11.95
C GLY A 230 10.54 3.41 -11.20
N LEU A 231 10.88 2.19 -11.60
CA LEU A 231 11.96 1.41 -11.02
C LEU A 231 13.32 2.03 -11.37
N ALA A 232 13.58 2.29 -12.66
CA ALA A 232 14.81 2.93 -13.12
C ALA A 232 15.03 4.29 -12.46
N ALA A 233 13.95 5.09 -12.33
CA ALA A 233 14.01 6.36 -11.64
C ALA A 233 14.30 6.21 -10.14
N ALA A 234 13.75 5.19 -9.46
CA ALA A 234 14.06 4.91 -8.07
C ALA A 234 15.53 4.55 -7.89
N ILE A 235 16.06 3.60 -8.66
CA ILE A 235 17.46 3.16 -8.60
C ILE A 235 18.41 4.34 -8.84
N SER A 236 18.14 5.18 -9.85
CA SER A 236 19.03 6.30 -10.21
C SER A 236 18.94 7.51 -9.28
N THR A 237 17.90 7.61 -8.45
CA THR A 237 17.68 8.78 -7.58
C THR A 237 17.81 8.50 -6.09
N MET A 238 17.79 7.24 -5.68
CA MET A 238 18.01 6.87 -4.28
C MET A 238 19.43 7.27 -3.85
N PRO A 239 19.58 7.95 -2.69
CA PRO A 239 20.90 8.39 -2.20
C PRO A 239 21.78 7.22 -1.78
N ARG A 240 21.15 6.13 -1.39
CA ARG A 240 21.76 4.86 -1.01
C ARG A 240 20.80 3.72 -1.30
N LEU A 241 21.31 2.60 -1.75
CA LEU A 241 20.56 1.37 -1.98
C LEU A 241 21.43 0.19 -1.54
N ASP A 242 21.03 -0.47 -0.46
CA ASP A 242 21.78 -1.59 0.12
C ASP A 242 21.23 -2.92 -0.37
N LYS A 243 19.88 -3.03 -0.50
CA LYS A 243 19.21 -4.28 -0.87
C LYS A 243 18.01 -4.03 -1.79
N ILE A 244 17.77 -4.98 -2.71
CA ILE A 244 16.58 -5.03 -3.58
C ILE A 244 15.81 -6.29 -3.26
#